data_33f3bf5e9790754a62cf9d0197a83c00
#
_entry.id   33f3bf5e9790754a62cf9d0197a83c00
#
_cell.length_a   1.000
_cell.length_b   1.000
_cell.length_c   1.000
_cell.angle_alpha   90.00
_cell.angle_beta   90.00
_cell.angle_gamma   90.00
#
_symmetry.space_group_name_H-M   'P 1'
#
loop_
_entity.id
_entity.type
_entity.pdbx_description
1 polymer ?
#
loop_
_entity_poly.entity_id
_entity_poly.type
_entity_poly.pdbx_seq_one_letter_code
_entity_poly.pdbx_strand_id
1 'polypeptide(L)'
;IVRYGRDKFSNPFIRKYFYQILIFGLISSFLIQYTFITEVGFPNIHHLVIDGQVPLFLPGDSGGSYSAYILTFVMGILFINMLTERNSLEGQSFMIAMAMLLGNIAAYVFIAILNEVTPFLNVLFGLTMFVNIMYAMMVYKKSLELGLHPFTRW
;
A
#
# COMPACT_ATOMS: atom_id res chain seq x y z
N ILE A 1 -12.87 -8.55 8.77
CA ILE A 1 -13.21 -7.45 7.84
C ILE A 1 -14.56 -7.72 7.18
N VAL A 2 -14.76 -8.85 6.52
CA VAL A 2 -16.00 -9.15 5.76
C VAL A 2 -17.25 -9.16 6.64
N ARG A 3 -17.16 -9.66 7.88
CA ARG A 3 -18.31 -9.78 8.79
C ARG A 3 -18.72 -8.45 9.44
N TYR A 4 -17.79 -7.52 9.65
CA TYR A 4 -18.00 -6.24 10.35
C TYR A 4 -17.93 -5.00 9.44
N GLY A 5 -17.44 -5.16 8.21
CA GLY A 5 -17.21 -4.01 7.32
C GLY A 5 -18.49 -3.40 6.78
N ARG A 6 -19.49 -4.24 6.45
CA ARG A 6 -20.75 -3.79 5.81
C ARG A 6 -21.51 -2.75 6.64
N ASP A 7 -21.61 -2.98 7.94
CA ASP A 7 -22.47 -2.16 8.81
C ASP A 7 -21.83 -0.82 9.19
N LYS A 8 -20.53 -0.65 8.87
CA LYS A 8 -19.76 0.57 9.16
C LYS A 8 -19.85 1.63 8.08
N PHE A 9 -20.36 1.29 6.90
CA PHE A 9 -20.52 2.28 5.83
C PHE A 9 -21.79 3.12 6.04
N SER A 10 -21.60 4.44 6.11
CA SER A 10 -22.71 5.40 6.22
C SER A 10 -23.56 5.45 4.96
N ASN A 11 -22.96 5.17 3.79
CA ASN A 11 -23.66 5.24 2.52
C ASN A 11 -24.54 3.98 2.31
N PRO A 12 -25.87 4.14 2.17
CA PRO A 12 -26.80 3.01 2.03
C PRO A 12 -26.58 2.22 0.74
N PHE A 13 -26.09 2.85 -0.34
CA PHE A 13 -25.75 2.17 -1.58
C PHE A 13 -24.58 1.22 -1.40
N ILE A 14 -23.48 1.68 -0.77
CA ILE A 14 -22.32 0.86 -0.48
C ILE A 14 -22.70 -0.30 0.45
N ARG A 15 -23.52 -0.06 1.46
CA ARG A 15 -24.00 -1.07 2.40
C ARG A 15 -24.83 -2.15 1.69
N LYS A 16 -25.70 -1.75 0.74
CA LYS A 16 -26.54 -2.67 -0.02
C LYS A 16 -25.72 -3.57 -0.96
N TYR A 17 -24.73 -2.98 -1.65
CA TYR A 17 -23.93 -3.66 -2.67
C TYR A 17 -22.52 -4.03 -2.19
N PHE A 18 -22.29 -4.09 -0.88
CA PHE A 18 -20.97 -4.27 -0.28
C PHE A 18 -20.22 -5.48 -0.84
N TYR A 19 -20.86 -6.64 -0.91
CA TYR A 19 -20.20 -7.86 -1.39
C TYR A 19 -19.91 -7.80 -2.90
N GLN A 20 -20.81 -7.22 -3.68
CA GLN A 20 -20.59 -7.04 -5.12
C GLN A 20 -19.42 -6.09 -5.39
N ILE A 21 -19.36 -4.98 -4.65
CA ILE A 21 -18.26 -4.01 -4.74
C ILE A 21 -16.95 -4.66 -4.29
N LEU A 22 -16.97 -5.45 -3.22
CA LEU A 22 -15.79 -6.16 -2.73
C LEU A 22 -15.26 -7.17 -3.75
N ILE A 23 -16.16 -8.02 -4.30
CA ILE A 23 -15.79 -9.02 -5.31
C ILE A 23 -15.28 -8.33 -6.58
N PHE A 24 -15.98 -7.30 -7.04
CA PHE A 24 -15.55 -6.52 -8.20
C PHE A 24 -14.18 -5.88 -7.97
N GLY A 25 -13.94 -5.29 -6.79
CA GLY A 25 -12.65 -4.71 -6.41
C GLY A 25 -11.52 -5.74 -6.38
N LEU A 26 -11.77 -6.94 -5.85
CA LEU A 26 -10.79 -8.03 -5.83
C LEU A 26 -10.47 -8.53 -7.24
N ILE A 27 -11.49 -8.76 -8.07
CA ILE A 27 -11.30 -9.20 -9.46
C ILE A 27 -10.56 -8.13 -10.26
N SER A 28 -10.97 -6.85 -10.14
CA SER A 28 -10.33 -5.73 -10.83
C SER A 28 -8.88 -5.57 -10.40
N SER A 29 -8.58 -5.66 -9.10
CA SER A 29 -7.23 -5.61 -8.58
C SER A 29 -6.36 -6.74 -9.14
N PHE A 30 -6.89 -7.96 -9.17
CA PHE A 30 -6.18 -9.11 -9.75
C PHE A 30 -5.93 -8.92 -11.25
N LEU A 31 -6.94 -8.48 -12.02
CA LEU A 31 -6.80 -8.24 -13.45
C LEU A 31 -5.78 -7.14 -13.76
N ILE A 32 -5.83 -6.03 -13.03
CA ILE A 32 -4.87 -4.93 -13.18
C ILE A 32 -3.45 -5.42 -12.87
N GLN A 33 -3.25 -6.14 -11.77
CA GLN A 33 -1.95 -6.68 -11.42
C GLN A 33 -1.45 -7.70 -12.44
N TYR A 34 -2.31 -8.61 -12.87
CA TYR A 34 -1.97 -9.61 -13.88
C TYR A 34 -1.59 -8.94 -15.21
N THR A 35 -2.40 -8.00 -15.71
CA THR A 35 -2.12 -7.28 -16.96
C THR A 35 -0.84 -6.46 -16.84
N PHE A 36 -0.64 -5.79 -15.71
CA PHE A 36 0.58 -5.00 -15.48
C PHE A 36 1.84 -5.88 -15.49
N ILE A 37 1.79 -7.04 -14.84
CA ILE A 37 2.91 -7.99 -14.83
C ILE A 37 3.17 -8.53 -16.23
N THR A 38 2.11 -8.93 -16.96
CA THR A 38 2.27 -9.54 -18.29
C THR A 38 2.67 -8.56 -19.38
N GLU A 39 2.10 -7.34 -19.36
CA GLU A 39 2.34 -6.35 -20.42
C GLU A 39 3.55 -5.45 -20.15
N VAL A 40 3.87 -5.21 -18.89
CA VAL A 40 4.96 -4.31 -18.48
C VAL A 40 6.12 -5.08 -17.86
N GLY A 41 5.83 -5.98 -16.92
CA GLY A 41 6.85 -6.73 -16.20
C GLY A 41 7.57 -7.74 -17.07
N PHE A 42 6.84 -8.70 -17.68
CA PHE A 42 7.43 -9.77 -18.47
C PHE A 42 8.24 -9.30 -19.69
N PRO A 43 7.83 -8.34 -20.49
CA PRO A 43 8.66 -7.86 -21.60
C PRO A 43 10.01 -7.30 -21.15
N ASN A 44 10.05 -6.63 -19.98
CA ASN A 44 11.29 -6.11 -19.42
C ASN A 44 12.19 -7.20 -18.80
N ILE A 45 11.60 -8.33 -18.39
CA ILE A 45 12.32 -9.48 -17.83
C ILE A 45 12.97 -10.33 -18.93
N HIS A 46 12.41 -10.38 -20.13
CA HIS A 46 12.95 -11.20 -21.24
C HIS A 46 14.41 -10.87 -21.60
N HIS A 47 14.86 -9.66 -21.30
CA HIS A 47 16.27 -9.27 -21.49
C HIS A 47 17.21 -9.82 -20.40
N LEU A 48 16.65 -10.40 -19.33
CA LEU A 48 17.38 -10.85 -18.14
C LEU A 48 17.44 -12.38 -18.00
N VAL A 49 16.92 -13.13 -18.98
CA VAL A 49 17.08 -14.58 -19.00
C VAL A 49 18.50 -14.88 -19.48
N ILE A 50 19.42 -15.02 -18.55
CA ILE A 50 20.79 -15.48 -18.79
C ILE A 50 20.75 -17.01 -18.67
N ASP A 51 21.18 -17.70 -19.70
CA ASP A 51 21.29 -19.18 -19.76
C ASP A 51 19.96 -19.94 -19.46
N GLY A 52 18.81 -19.38 -19.82
CA GLY A 52 17.51 -20.03 -19.61
C GLY A 52 17.03 -20.09 -18.18
N GLN A 53 17.71 -19.42 -17.25
CA GLN A 53 17.28 -19.28 -15.86
C GLN A 53 16.83 -17.86 -15.55
N VAL A 54 15.65 -17.74 -14.95
CA VAL A 54 15.18 -16.47 -14.39
C VAL A 54 15.94 -16.23 -13.09
N PRO A 55 16.67 -15.11 -12.93
CA PRO A 55 17.33 -14.84 -11.67
C PRO A 55 16.31 -14.77 -10.53
N LEU A 56 16.65 -15.32 -9.37
CA LEU A 56 15.78 -15.38 -8.19
C LEU A 56 15.35 -13.98 -7.72
N PHE A 57 16.15 -12.98 -8.02
CA PHE A 57 15.86 -11.56 -7.77
C PHE A 57 15.86 -10.85 -9.13
N LEU A 58 14.67 -10.42 -9.53
CA LEU A 58 14.51 -9.60 -10.72
C LEU A 58 15.04 -8.19 -10.44
N PRO A 59 15.88 -7.64 -11.33
CA PRO A 59 16.26 -6.23 -11.24
C PRO A 59 15.03 -5.32 -11.23
N GLY A 60 15.13 -4.12 -10.65
CA GLY A 60 14.04 -3.16 -10.47
C GLY A 60 13.32 -2.69 -11.74
N ASP A 61 13.86 -3.01 -12.88
CA ASP A 61 13.27 -2.78 -14.22
C ASP A 61 11.98 -3.58 -14.47
N SER A 62 11.63 -4.52 -13.60
CA SER A 62 10.40 -5.33 -13.74
C SER A 62 9.10 -4.53 -13.62
N GLY A 63 9.16 -3.22 -13.35
CA GLY A 63 7.98 -2.38 -13.11
C GLY A 63 7.29 -2.65 -11.77
N GLY A 64 7.64 -3.73 -11.08
CA GLY A 64 7.03 -4.13 -9.82
C GLY A 64 7.27 -3.13 -8.70
N SER A 65 8.45 -2.55 -8.65
CA SER A 65 8.80 -1.51 -7.65
C SER A 65 7.97 -0.25 -7.83
N TYR A 66 7.76 0.19 -9.06
CA TYR A 66 6.95 1.39 -9.35
C TYR A 66 5.50 1.18 -8.97
N SER A 67 4.91 0.05 -9.37
CA SER A 67 3.52 -0.27 -9.03
C SER A 67 3.32 -0.41 -7.53
N ALA A 68 4.28 -1.00 -6.82
CA ALA A 68 4.23 -1.13 -5.37
C ALA A 68 4.22 0.23 -4.66
N TYR A 69 5.09 1.17 -5.07
CA TYR A 69 5.11 2.51 -4.47
C TYR A 69 3.88 3.34 -4.83
N ILE A 70 3.39 3.27 -6.08
CA ILE A 70 2.14 3.94 -6.47
C ILE A 70 0.98 3.40 -5.62
N LEU A 71 0.88 2.08 -5.49
CA LEU A 71 -0.17 1.44 -4.70
C LEU A 71 -0.09 1.86 -3.23
N THR A 72 1.11 1.85 -2.63
CA THR A 72 1.31 2.23 -1.23
C THR A 72 1.03 3.72 -1.00
N PHE A 73 1.36 4.58 -1.94
CA PHE A 73 1.01 6.00 -1.91
C PHE A 73 -0.52 6.19 -1.88
N VAL A 74 -1.23 5.54 -2.79
CA VAL A 74 -2.70 5.59 -2.84
C VAL A 74 -3.31 5.02 -1.56
N MET A 75 -2.81 3.89 -1.06
CA MET A 75 -3.26 3.30 0.21
C MET A 75 -3.07 4.26 1.38
N GLY A 76 -1.94 4.96 1.45
CA GLY A 76 -1.68 5.95 2.49
C GLY A 76 -2.72 7.08 2.48
N ILE A 77 -3.08 7.60 1.30
CA ILE A 77 -4.14 8.61 1.14
C ILE A 77 -5.51 8.05 1.60
N LEU A 78 -5.83 6.82 1.21
CA LEU A 78 -7.09 6.18 1.60
C LEU A 78 -7.18 5.95 3.12
N PHE A 79 -6.08 5.61 3.78
CA PHE A 79 -6.05 5.48 5.24
C PHE A 79 -6.24 6.83 5.95
N ILE A 80 -5.64 7.91 5.44
CA ILE A 80 -5.87 9.27 5.93
C ILE A 80 -7.36 9.64 5.77
N ASN A 81 -7.92 9.41 4.59
CA ASN A 81 -9.33 9.69 4.33
C ASN A 81 -10.24 8.89 5.27
N MET A 82 -9.96 7.60 5.45
CA MET A 82 -10.72 6.74 6.36
C MET A 82 -10.65 7.23 7.81
N LEU A 83 -9.48 7.71 8.26
CA LEU A 83 -9.30 8.25 9.60
C LEU A 83 -10.11 9.55 9.81
N THR A 84 -10.11 10.43 8.81
CA THR A 84 -10.82 11.71 8.88
C THR A 84 -12.34 11.54 8.81
N GLU A 85 -12.82 10.68 7.91
CA GLU A 85 -14.26 10.43 7.77
C GLU A 85 -14.88 9.72 8.99
N ARG A 86 -14.18 8.74 9.54
CA ARG A 86 -14.70 7.95 10.67
C ARG A 86 -14.52 8.63 12.02
N ASN A 87 -13.60 9.57 12.09
CA ASN A 87 -13.19 10.23 13.33
C ASN A 87 -12.92 9.24 14.50
N SER A 88 -12.54 8.02 14.17
CA SER A 88 -12.25 6.92 15.09
C SER A 88 -11.06 6.10 14.64
N LEU A 89 -10.41 5.41 15.59
CA LEU A 89 -9.29 4.52 15.31
C LEU A 89 -9.71 3.05 15.08
N GLU A 90 -10.97 2.80 14.75
CA GLU A 90 -11.41 1.44 14.48
C GLU A 90 -10.75 0.85 13.23
N GLY A 91 -10.06 -0.27 13.40
CA GLY A 91 -9.30 -0.93 12.34
C GLY A 91 -7.98 -0.24 11.96
N GLN A 92 -7.58 0.78 12.71
CA GLN A 92 -6.31 1.49 12.55
C GLN A 92 -5.57 1.54 13.88
N SER A 93 -4.25 1.40 13.83
CA SER A 93 -3.39 1.55 15.00
C SER A 93 -2.09 2.25 14.62
N PHE A 94 -1.46 2.88 15.61
CA PHE A 94 -0.15 3.49 15.42
C PHE A 94 0.90 2.47 15.00
N MET A 95 0.80 1.22 15.49
CA MET A 95 1.70 0.14 15.10
C MET A 95 1.57 -0.23 13.62
N ILE A 96 0.34 -0.23 13.07
CA ILE A 96 0.11 -0.43 11.63
C ILE A 96 0.77 0.68 10.83
N ALA A 97 0.60 1.94 11.24
CA ALA A 97 1.22 3.09 10.59
C ALA A 97 2.76 3.01 10.60
N MET A 98 3.35 2.63 11.74
CA MET A 98 4.78 2.42 11.88
C MET A 98 5.28 1.24 11.04
N ALA A 99 4.54 0.14 10.99
CA ALA A 99 4.91 -1.02 10.17
C ALA A 99 4.91 -0.68 8.67
N MET A 100 3.94 0.10 8.20
CA MET A 100 3.91 0.62 6.82
C MET A 100 5.13 1.48 6.53
N LEU A 101 5.47 2.39 7.43
CA LEU A 101 6.60 3.30 7.28
C LEU A 101 7.93 2.53 7.23
N LEU A 102 8.15 1.64 8.19
CA LEU A 102 9.37 0.81 8.25
C LEU A 102 9.46 -0.15 7.06
N GLY A 103 8.35 -0.76 6.65
CA GLY A 103 8.30 -1.63 5.49
C GLY A 103 8.71 -0.93 4.19
N ASN A 104 8.25 0.31 3.99
CA ASN A 104 8.64 1.11 2.82
C ASN A 104 10.11 1.52 2.85
N ILE A 105 10.66 1.85 4.02
CA ILE A 105 12.09 2.13 4.17
C ILE A 105 12.91 0.88 3.83
N ALA A 106 12.54 -0.27 4.39
CA ALA A 106 13.23 -1.53 4.15
C ALA A 106 13.21 -1.92 2.66
N ALA A 107 12.07 -1.76 1.99
CA ALA A 107 11.94 -2.02 0.56
C ALA A 107 12.83 -1.08 -0.27
N TYR A 108 12.86 0.21 0.07
CA TYR A 108 13.72 1.17 -0.62
C TYR A 108 15.21 0.86 -0.42
N VAL A 109 15.63 0.55 0.80
CA VAL A 109 17.02 0.17 1.10
C VAL A 109 17.41 -1.08 0.31
N PHE A 110 16.51 -2.07 0.21
CA PHE A 110 16.76 -3.27 -0.59
C PHE A 110 17.00 -2.94 -2.08
N ILE A 111 16.15 -2.09 -2.68
CA ILE A 111 16.31 -1.64 -4.07
C ILE A 111 17.63 -0.85 -4.24
N ALA A 112 17.97 -0.02 -3.25
CA ALA A 112 19.21 0.75 -3.26
C ALA A 112 20.47 -0.12 -3.20
N ILE A 113 20.43 -1.22 -2.44
CA ILE A 113 21.53 -2.20 -2.40
C ILE A 113 21.73 -2.87 -3.75
N LEU A 114 20.65 -3.10 -4.51
CA LEU A 114 20.70 -3.67 -5.86
C LEU A 114 21.15 -2.67 -6.94
N ASN A 115 21.43 -1.41 -6.58
CA ASN A 115 21.76 -0.31 -7.50
C ASN A 115 20.70 -0.02 -8.57
N GLU A 116 19.41 -0.27 -8.24
CA GLU A 116 18.29 -0.14 -9.17
C GLU A 116 17.45 1.13 -8.92
N VAL A 117 18.01 2.07 -8.17
CA VAL A 117 17.34 3.32 -7.83
C VAL A 117 17.33 4.28 -9.02
N THR A 118 16.14 4.59 -9.52
CA THR A 118 15.93 5.60 -10.56
C THR A 118 15.48 6.93 -9.96
N PRO A 119 15.69 8.06 -10.66
CA PRO A 119 15.16 9.35 -10.20
C PRO A 119 13.64 9.35 -9.98
N PHE A 120 12.90 8.63 -10.83
CA PHE A 120 11.45 8.51 -10.69
C PHE A 120 11.07 7.71 -9.43
N LEU A 121 11.78 6.63 -9.13
CA LEU A 121 11.57 5.85 -7.92
C LEU A 121 11.84 6.67 -6.66
N ASN A 122 12.87 7.53 -6.68
CA ASN A 122 13.16 8.46 -5.57
C ASN A 122 11.98 9.41 -5.31
N VAL A 123 11.38 9.95 -6.36
CA VAL A 123 10.19 10.82 -6.23
C VAL A 123 9.02 10.05 -5.65
N LEU A 124 8.72 8.84 -6.16
CA LEU A 124 7.65 7.99 -5.64
C LEU A 124 7.88 7.62 -4.18
N PHE A 125 9.10 7.22 -3.83
CA PHE A 125 9.48 6.94 -2.44
C PHE A 125 9.26 8.16 -1.55
N GLY A 126 9.75 9.33 -1.95
CA GLY A 126 9.60 10.57 -1.20
C GLY A 126 8.11 10.93 -0.96
N LEU A 127 7.28 10.83 -1.99
CA LEU A 127 5.83 11.07 -1.88
C LEU A 127 5.16 10.04 -0.95
N THR A 128 5.49 8.77 -1.09
CA THR A 128 4.96 7.70 -0.24
C THR A 128 5.36 7.90 1.21
N MET A 129 6.63 8.22 1.47
CA MET A 129 7.12 8.51 2.83
C MET A 129 6.40 9.71 3.45
N PHE A 130 6.21 10.79 2.68
CA PHE A 130 5.50 11.97 3.16
C PHE A 130 4.08 11.62 3.61
N VAL A 131 3.31 10.88 2.78
CA VAL A 131 1.94 10.47 3.13
C VAL A 131 1.92 9.52 4.33
N ASN A 132 2.85 8.58 4.42
CA ASN A 132 2.93 7.63 5.53
C ASN A 132 3.30 8.31 6.85
N ILE A 133 4.20 9.30 6.82
CA ILE A 133 4.54 10.11 8.00
C ILE A 133 3.31 10.92 8.44
N MET A 134 2.63 11.58 7.51
CA MET A 134 1.39 12.29 7.82
C MET A 134 0.35 11.37 8.47
N TYR A 135 0.14 10.20 7.88
CA TYR A 135 -0.79 9.21 8.43
C TYR A 135 -0.39 8.78 9.85
N ALA A 136 0.89 8.46 10.08
CA ALA A 136 1.39 8.06 11.40
C ALA A 136 1.18 9.18 12.44
N MET A 137 1.48 10.44 12.10
CA MET A 137 1.25 11.59 12.98
C MET A 137 -0.25 11.78 13.30
N MET A 138 -1.12 11.63 12.32
CA MET A 138 -2.56 11.77 12.51
C MET A 138 -3.11 10.67 13.43
N VAL A 139 -2.70 9.41 13.22
CA VAL A 139 -3.09 8.29 14.08
C VAL A 139 -2.56 8.48 15.51
N TYR A 140 -1.30 8.92 15.65
CA TYR A 140 -0.71 9.22 16.95
C TYR A 140 -1.49 10.28 17.70
N LYS A 141 -1.73 11.42 17.04
CA LYS A 141 -2.51 12.53 17.61
C LYS A 141 -3.91 12.08 18.02
N LYS A 142 -4.58 11.32 17.13
CA LYS A 142 -5.93 10.81 17.40
C LYS A 142 -5.96 9.80 18.56
N SER A 143 -4.91 8.99 18.70
CA SER A 143 -4.78 8.09 19.87
C SER A 143 -4.74 8.88 21.18
N LEU A 144 -3.95 9.95 21.22
CA LEU A 144 -3.88 10.81 22.42
C LEU A 144 -5.20 11.53 22.73
N GLU A 145 -5.89 12.04 21.70
CA GLU A 145 -7.22 12.67 21.85
C GLU A 145 -8.25 11.72 22.47
N LEU A 146 -8.17 10.44 22.13
CA LEU A 146 -9.05 9.39 22.64
C LEU A 146 -8.59 8.82 24.00
N GLY A 147 -7.51 9.33 24.59
CA GLY A 147 -6.93 8.82 25.83
C GLY A 147 -6.35 7.41 25.71
N LEU A 148 -6.02 6.97 24.48
CA LEU A 148 -5.48 5.65 24.20
C LEU A 148 -3.96 5.72 24.11
N HIS A 149 -3.28 4.72 24.69
CA HIS A 149 -1.83 4.64 24.54
C HIS A 149 -1.47 4.14 23.12
N PRO A 150 -0.71 4.92 22.32
CA PRO A 150 -0.46 4.60 20.90
C PRO A 150 0.18 3.22 20.66
N PHE A 151 1.03 2.75 21.59
CA PHE A 151 1.81 1.52 21.44
C PHE A 151 1.16 0.26 22.03
N THR A 152 0.08 0.38 22.79
CA THR A 152 -0.53 -0.78 23.47
C THR A 152 -1.80 -1.28 22.82
N ARG A 153 -2.30 -0.59 21.81
CA ARG A 153 -3.50 -1.00 21.08
C ARG A 153 -3.09 -1.79 19.81
N TRP A 154 -3.39 -3.05 19.84
CA TRP A 154 -3.25 -3.98 18.71
C TRP A 154 -4.54 -4.06 17.89
#